data_495cbc3f8a263f269b08eae4514a58ec
#
_entry.id   495cbc3f8a263f269b08eae4514a58ec
#
_cell.length_a   1.000
_cell.length_b   1.000
_cell.length_c   1.000
_cell.angle_alpha   90.00
_cell.angle_beta   90.00
_cell.angle_gamma   90.00
#
_symmetry.space_group_name_H-M   'P 1'
#
loop_
_entity.id
_entity.type
_entity.pdbx_description
1 polymer ?
#
loop_
_entity_poly.entity_id
_entity_poly.type
_entity_poly.pdbx_seq_one_letter_code
_entity_poly.pdbx_strand_id
1 'polypeptide(L)'
;WDLREKGTMAFMTVISVIAVFGLIVAPANAKSAQQEQLEKNIAKNQQKIEERKKEVQESGTKNSSTSTESSTKPSESQDVLAAQLTPEQVKKAQNLEITTIGDSVILDGASGLQDIFPKMIIDGEVGRQLYSSISLIGELDKKKMLKDTVLVSLGTNGPFTEAQFDEFMKALGNRKVYWINVRVPTRRWQNQVNSLLSQMDKKYDNLTVIDWFNYSNAHDDWFYDDRVHPNVAGGEQYTHFIAEKILQ
;
A
#
# COMPACT_ATOMS: atom_id res chain seq x y z
N TRP A 1 -17.97 17.32 28.80
CA TRP A 1 -17.43 17.35 27.43
C TRP A 1 -18.26 16.47 26.54
N ASP A 2 -18.82 17.05 25.53
CA ASP A 2 -20.07 16.72 24.88
C ASP A 2 -19.86 15.69 23.75
N LEU A 3 -20.74 14.69 23.68
CA LEU A 3 -20.79 13.67 22.64
C LEU A 3 -20.97 14.20 21.19
N ARG A 4 -21.27 15.50 21.08
CA ARG A 4 -21.44 16.18 19.78
C ARG A 4 -20.12 16.43 19.03
N GLU A 5 -19.00 16.61 19.72
CA GLU A 5 -17.70 16.87 19.07
C GLU A 5 -17.07 15.62 18.46
N LYS A 6 -17.36 14.43 18.98
CA LYS A 6 -16.85 13.17 18.41
C LYS A 6 -17.53 12.78 17.09
N GLY A 7 -18.79 13.19 16.90
CA GLY A 7 -19.55 12.95 15.66
C GLY A 7 -19.08 13.82 14.50
N THR A 8 -18.66 15.05 14.77
CA THR A 8 -18.20 15.99 13.74
C THR A 8 -16.80 15.70 13.20
N MET A 9 -15.90 15.14 14.02
CA MET A 9 -14.57 14.72 13.55
C MET A 9 -14.63 13.48 12.63
N ALA A 10 -15.50 12.52 12.93
CA ALA A 10 -15.68 11.34 12.08
C ALA A 10 -16.33 11.69 10.72
N PHE A 11 -17.18 12.72 10.69
CA PHE A 11 -17.86 13.15 9.47
C PHE A 11 -16.97 13.99 8.56
N MET A 12 -16.03 14.77 9.11
CA MET A 12 -15.08 15.57 8.31
C MET A 12 -14.03 14.71 7.60
N THR A 13 -13.60 13.59 8.18
CA THR A 13 -12.63 12.69 7.53
C THR A 13 -13.23 11.98 6.31
N VAL A 14 -14.51 11.67 6.31
CA VAL A 14 -15.20 11.05 5.16
C VAL A 14 -15.44 12.05 4.03
N ILE A 15 -15.70 13.32 4.35
CA ILE A 15 -15.93 14.37 3.34
C ILE A 15 -14.63 14.79 2.64
N SER A 16 -13.48 14.74 3.32
CA SER A 16 -12.19 15.09 2.72
C SER A 16 -11.74 14.12 1.63
N VAL A 17 -12.11 12.84 1.71
CA VAL A 17 -11.81 11.85 0.67
C VAL A 17 -12.61 12.10 -0.61
N ILE A 18 -13.82 12.64 -0.50
CA ILE A 18 -14.68 12.95 -1.65
C ILE A 18 -14.24 14.25 -2.36
N ALA A 19 -13.65 15.20 -1.63
CA ALA A 19 -13.28 16.51 -2.17
C ALA A 19 -12.02 16.48 -3.06
N VAL A 20 -11.11 15.53 -2.87
CA VAL A 20 -9.87 15.44 -3.67
C VAL A 20 -10.15 14.86 -5.07
N PHE A 21 -11.15 14.01 -5.23
CA PHE A 21 -11.60 13.55 -6.55
C PHE A 21 -12.41 14.60 -7.34
N GLY A 22 -12.96 15.60 -6.67
CA GLY A 22 -13.80 16.63 -7.29
C GLY A 22 -13.08 17.74 -8.03
N LEU A 23 -11.76 17.85 -7.95
CA LEU A 23 -10.96 18.96 -8.54
C LEU A 23 -10.33 18.65 -9.89
N ILE A 24 -10.62 17.48 -10.49
CA ILE A 24 -10.22 17.14 -11.86
C ILE A 24 -11.48 16.82 -12.68
N VAL A 25 -12.48 17.66 -12.63
CA VAL A 25 -13.66 17.48 -13.47
C VAL A 25 -13.70 18.54 -14.56
N ALA A 26 -13.25 18.14 -15.76
CA ALA A 26 -13.84 18.61 -16.99
C ALA A 26 -15.33 18.17 -17.05
N PRO A 27 -16.20 18.84 -17.86
CA PRO A 27 -17.64 18.73 -17.73
C PRO A 27 -18.15 17.31 -17.94
N ALA A 28 -19.02 16.92 -17.06
CA ALA A 28 -19.98 15.80 -17.07
C ALA A 28 -19.93 14.82 -18.26
N ASN A 29 -18.94 13.95 -18.30
CA ASN A 29 -19.09 12.65 -18.92
C ASN A 29 -19.33 11.63 -17.80
N ALA A 30 -20.35 10.78 -17.95
CA ALA A 30 -20.61 9.70 -17.02
C ALA A 30 -19.33 8.92 -16.78
N LYS A 31 -18.98 8.67 -15.49
CA LYS A 31 -17.82 7.86 -15.13
C LYS A 31 -17.90 6.53 -15.87
N SER A 32 -16.78 6.04 -16.38
CA SER A 32 -16.77 4.71 -17.00
C SER A 32 -17.08 3.66 -15.94
N ALA A 33 -17.64 2.52 -16.34
CA ALA A 33 -17.91 1.42 -15.44
C ALA A 33 -16.62 0.95 -14.73
N GLN A 34 -15.48 1.04 -15.39
CA GLN A 34 -14.15 0.72 -14.82
C GLN A 34 -13.74 1.73 -13.74
N GLN A 35 -14.03 3.01 -13.94
CA GLN A 35 -13.71 4.04 -12.94
C GLN A 35 -14.58 3.87 -11.68
N GLU A 36 -15.88 3.53 -11.84
CA GLU A 36 -16.72 3.18 -10.69
C GLU A 36 -16.23 1.94 -9.95
N GLN A 37 -15.76 0.93 -10.68
CA GLN A 37 -15.21 -0.28 -10.10
C GLN A 37 -13.95 0.01 -9.29
N LEU A 38 -13.02 0.81 -9.84
CA LEU A 38 -11.80 1.24 -9.15
C LEU A 38 -12.12 1.97 -7.85
N GLU A 39 -13.02 2.97 -7.89
CA GLU A 39 -13.41 3.73 -6.70
C GLU A 39 -14.03 2.82 -5.63
N LYS A 40 -14.88 1.87 -6.02
CA LYS A 40 -15.48 0.88 -5.10
C LYS A 40 -14.42 -0.04 -4.48
N ASN A 41 -13.44 -0.49 -5.26
CA ASN A 41 -12.37 -1.35 -4.77
C ASN A 41 -11.48 -0.59 -3.77
N ILE A 42 -11.05 0.63 -4.10
CA ILE A 42 -10.27 1.48 -3.19
C ILE A 42 -11.02 1.71 -1.88
N ALA A 43 -12.29 2.10 -1.93
CA ALA A 43 -13.10 2.36 -0.74
C ALA A 43 -13.25 1.11 0.15
N LYS A 44 -13.52 -0.05 -0.47
CA LYS A 44 -13.63 -1.34 0.23
C LYS A 44 -12.32 -1.73 0.92
N ASN A 45 -11.19 -1.56 0.23
CA ASN A 45 -9.89 -1.89 0.77
C ASN A 45 -9.47 -0.93 1.89
N GLN A 46 -9.76 0.36 1.76
CA GLN A 46 -9.56 1.34 2.83
C GLN A 46 -10.34 0.97 4.10
N GLN A 47 -11.60 0.57 3.97
CA GLN A 47 -12.39 0.14 5.12
C GLN A 47 -11.75 -1.07 5.82
N LYS A 48 -11.36 -2.11 5.09
CA LYS A 48 -10.67 -3.29 5.63
C LYS A 48 -9.37 -2.94 6.35
N ILE A 49 -8.57 -2.03 5.75
CA ILE A 49 -7.32 -1.55 6.34
C ILE A 49 -7.58 -0.87 7.68
N GLU A 50 -8.58 0.00 7.76
CA GLU A 50 -8.90 0.72 9.00
C GLU A 50 -9.46 -0.20 10.09
N GLU A 51 -10.26 -1.20 9.73
CA GLU A 51 -10.72 -2.24 10.65
C GLU A 51 -9.52 -3.00 11.23
N ARG A 52 -8.58 -3.42 10.39
CA ARG A 52 -7.39 -4.17 10.81
C ARG A 52 -6.40 -3.34 11.63
N LYS A 53 -6.24 -2.05 11.32
CA LYS A 53 -5.45 -1.13 12.16
C LYS A 53 -6.01 -1.03 13.58
N LYS A 54 -7.32 -0.98 13.75
CA LYS A 54 -7.98 -0.96 15.06
C LYS A 54 -7.72 -2.25 15.84
N GLU A 55 -7.85 -3.41 15.21
CA GLU A 55 -7.57 -4.71 15.83
C GLU A 55 -6.13 -4.80 16.34
N VAL A 56 -5.15 -4.34 15.55
CA VAL A 56 -3.74 -4.31 15.95
C VAL A 56 -3.49 -3.36 17.12
N GLN A 57 -4.15 -2.20 17.16
CA GLN A 57 -4.03 -1.24 18.25
C GLN A 57 -4.65 -1.78 19.54
N GLU A 58 -5.79 -2.46 19.48
CA GLU A 58 -6.48 -3.03 20.63
C GLU A 58 -5.73 -4.24 21.20
N SER A 59 -5.15 -5.08 20.35
CA SER A 59 -4.34 -6.23 20.77
C SER A 59 -3.02 -5.83 21.43
N GLY A 60 -2.44 -4.69 21.04
CA GLY A 60 -1.24 -4.13 21.66
C GLY A 60 -1.43 -3.63 23.09
N THR A 61 -2.68 -3.47 23.56
CA THR A 61 -3.01 -2.96 24.89
C THR A 61 -3.38 -4.08 25.88
N LYS A 62 -3.58 -5.30 25.41
CA LYS A 62 -3.87 -6.48 26.26
C LYS A 62 -2.72 -7.47 26.23
N ASN A 63 -1.79 -7.35 27.20
CA ASN A 63 -0.94 -8.46 27.57
C ASN A 63 -1.80 -9.51 28.32
N SER A 64 -1.69 -10.75 27.85
CA SER A 64 -2.08 -12.02 28.50
C SER A 64 -3.27 -12.76 27.93
N SER A 65 -2.90 -13.93 27.36
CA SER A 65 -3.66 -15.19 27.28
C SER A 65 -5.11 -15.18 26.79
N THR A 66 -5.28 -15.63 25.55
CA THR A 66 -6.11 -16.77 25.18
C THR A 66 -6.07 -16.92 23.66
N SER A 67 -5.53 -18.03 23.19
CA SER A 67 -5.63 -18.50 21.80
C SER A 67 -7.09 -18.82 21.49
N THR A 68 -7.73 -17.98 20.69
CA THR A 68 -9.00 -18.34 20.05
C THR A 68 -8.71 -18.43 18.56
N GLU A 69 -8.66 -19.66 18.08
CA GLU A 69 -8.68 -19.96 16.65
C GLU A 69 -9.98 -19.42 16.05
N SER A 70 -9.88 -18.29 15.35
CA SER A 70 -10.95 -17.85 14.47
C SER A 70 -10.72 -18.51 13.10
N SER A 71 -11.41 -19.62 12.87
CA SER A 71 -11.46 -20.29 11.56
C SER A 71 -12.26 -19.45 10.58
N THR A 72 -11.59 -18.50 9.93
CA THR A 72 -12.12 -17.85 8.72
C THR A 72 -11.84 -18.79 7.55
N LYS A 73 -12.90 -19.27 6.90
CA LYS A 73 -12.83 -20.13 5.72
C LYS A 73 -12.01 -19.41 4.63
N PRO A 74 -10.95 -20.01 4.05
CA PRO A 74 -10.16 -19.39 2.99
C PRO A 74 -11.06 -19.03 1.80
N SER A 75 -10.84 -17.86 1.22
CA SER A 75 -11.44 -17.46 -0.06
C SER A 75 -10.73 -18.20 -1.19
N GLU A 76 -11.43 -18.53 -2.28
CA GLU A 76 -10.84 -19.20 -3.47
C GLU A 76 -9.58 -18.48 -4.01
N SER A 77 -9.49 -17.15 -3.84
CA SER A 77 -8.33 -16.33 -4.20
C SER A 77 -7.09 -16.62 -3.34
N GLN A 78 -7.28 -17.02 -2.06
CA GLN A 78 -6.16 -17.37 -1.16
C GLN A 78 -5.47 -18.66 -1.59
N ASP A 79 -6.23 -19.63 -2.09
CA ASP A 79 -5.68 -20.91 -2.53
C ASP A 79 -4.85 -20.78 -3.81
N VAL A 80 -5.20 -19.86 -4.72
CA VAL A 80 -4.46 -19.62 -5.97
C VAL A 80 -3.15 -18.89 -5.71
N LEU A 81 -3.14 -17.87 -4.83
CA LEU A 81 -1.94 -17.12 -4.46
C LEU A 81 -0.98 -17.96 -3.62
N ALA A 82 -1.50 -18.75 -2.69
CA ALA A 82 -0.70 -19.69 -1.88
C ALA A 82 -0.11 -20.85 -2.70
N ALA A 83 -0.75 -21.24 -3.80
CA ALA A 83 -0.28 -22.33 -4.67
C ALA A 83 1.03 -21.99 -5.42
N GLN A 84 1.42 -20.70 -5.49
CA GLN A 84 2.64 -20.26 -6.17
C GLN A 84 3.82 -20.03 -5.19
N LEU A 85 3.57 -20.04 -3.87
CA LEU A 85 4.60 -19.92 -2.84
C LEU A 85 4.98 -21.30 -2.28
N THR A 86 6.25 -21.48 -1.98
CA THR A 86 6.69 -22.71 -1.29
C THR A 86 6.16 -22.73 0.14
N PRO A 87 6.02 -23.93 0.77
CA PRO A 87 5.58 -24.02 2.17
C PRO A 87 6.46 -23.19 3.14
N GLU A 88 7.76 -23.07 2.85
CA GLU A 88 8.68 -22.27 3.62
C GLU A 88 8.39 -20.77 3.48
N GLN A 89 8.14 -20.30 2.25
CA GLN A 89 7.73 -18.92 1.97
C GLN A 89 6.40 -18.58 2.63
N VAL A 90 5.41 -19.47 2.60
CA VAL A 90 4.13 -19.30 3.30
C VAL A 90 4.36 -19.12 4.80
N LYS A 91 5.17 -19.98 5.42
CA LYS A 91 5.50 -19.88 6.84
C LYS A 91 6.25 -18.58 7.17
N LYS A 92 7.18 -18.15 6.30
CA LYS A 92 7.89 -16.87 6.44
C LYS A 92 6.91 -15.70 6.36
N ALA A 93 6.02 -15.70 5.37
CA ALA A 93 5.01 -14.65 5.16
C ALA A 93 4.06 -14.49 6.37
N GLN A 94 3.58 -15.60 6.93
CA GLN A 94 2.70 -15.59 8.10
C GLN A 94 3.32 -14.97 9.36
N ASN A 95 4.64 -14.98 9.46
CA ASN A 95 5.37 -14.47 10.62
C ASN A 95 5.99 -13.09 10.41
N LEU A 96 6.15 -12.66 9.17
CA LEU A 96 6.80 -11.41 8.83
C LEU A 96 5.90 -10.20 9.17
N GLU A 97 6.42 -9.32 10.02
CA GLU A 97 5.77 -8.04 10.32
C GLU A 97 6.25 -6.97 9.34
N ILE A 98 5.33 -6.35 8.62
CA ILE A 98 5.62 -5.34 7.60
C ILE A 98 4.78 -4.10 7.86
N THR A 99 5.39 -2.93 7.76
CA THR A 99 4.64 -1.67 7.63
C THR A 99 4.67 -1.22 6.18
N THR A 100 3.51 -0.98 5.61
CA THR A 100 3.40 -0.48 4.24
C THR A 100 2.96 0.98 4.25
N ILE A 101 3.71 1.83 3.53
CA ILE A 101 3.39 3.25 3.32
C ILE A 101 3.20 3.46 1.83
N GLY A 102 2.00 3.91 1.42
CA GLY A 102 1.76 4.07 -0.01
C GLY A 102 0.61 4.98 -0.39
N ASP A 103 0.39 5.06 -1.68
CA ASP A 103 -0.68 5.84 -2.31
C ASP A 103 -1.87 4.96 -2.74
N SER A 104 -2.65 5.40 -3.73
CA SER A 104 -3.82 4.67 -4.21
C SER A 104 -3.49 3.30 -4.83
N VAL A 105 -2.29 3.13 -5.40
CA VAL A 105 -1.91 1.87 -6.06
C VAL A 105 -1.76 0.74 -5.04
N ILE A 106 -1.19 1.02 -3.87
CA ILE A 106 -1.09 -0.01 -2.82
C ILE A 106 -2.47 -0.39 -2.26
N LEU A 107 -3.43 0.53 -2.28
CA LEU A 107 -4.79 0.26 -1.83
C LEU A 107 -5.49 -0.79 -2.70
N ASP A 108 -5.20 -0.82 -4.01
CA ASP A 108 -5.76 -1.85 -4.91
C ASP A 108 -5.25 -3.26 -4.56
N GLY A 109 -3.96 -3.40 -4.24
CA GLY A 109 -3.35 -4.67 -3.83
C GLY A 109 -3.50 -5.03 -2.35
N ALA A 110 -4.05 -4.14 -1.53
CA ALA A 110 -4.02 -4.25 -0.07
C ALA A 110 -4.61 -5.56 0.47
N SER A 111 -5.78 -5.96 -0.03
CA SER A 111 -6.44 -7.19 0.43
C SER A 111 -5.57 -8.43 0.18
N GLY A 112 -5.05 -8.58 -1.04
CA GLY A 112 -4.21 -9.73 -1.40
C GLY A 112 -2.88 -9.74 -0.65
N LEU A 113 -2.26 -8.58 -0.44
CA LEU A 113 -1.04 -8.48 0.36
C LEU A 113 -1.29 -8.89 1.83
N GLN A 114 -2.41 -8.47 2.42
CA GLN A 114 -2.75 -8.85 3.79
C GLN A 114 -3.18 -10.32 3.92
N ASP A 115 -3.68 -10.92 2.85
CA ASP A 115 -3.97 -12.36 2.81
C ASP A 115 -2.68 -13.19 2.84
N ILE A 116 -1.62 -12.74 2.16
CA ILE A 116 -0.30 -13.38 2.18
C ILE A 116 0.46 -13.04 3.47
N PHE A 117 0.47 -11.78 3.88
CA PHE A 117 1.16 -11.28 5.06
C PHE A 117 0.16 -10.83 6.14
N PRO A 118 -0.38 -11.75 6.93
CA PRO A 118 -1.45 -11.43 7.88
C PRO A 118 -1.05 -10.43 8.97
N LYS A 119 0.26 -10.22 9.20
CA LYS A 119 0.79 -9.22 10.14
C LYS A 119 1.16 -7.89 9.48
N MET A 120 0.82 -7.71 8.19
CA MET A 120 1.11 -6.46 7.47
C MET A 120 0.16 -5.35 7.91
N ILE A 121 0.73 -4.22 8.26
CA ILE A 121 0.03 -2.96 8.53
C ILE A 121 0.14 -2.09 7.29
N ILE A 122 -0.97 -1.66 6.72
CA ILE A 122 -0.96 -0.81 5.52
C ILE A 122 -1.45 0.59 5.91
N ASP A 123 -0.64 1.59 5.60
CA ASP A 123 -1.02 3.00 5.63
C ASP A 123 -1.01 3.55 4.20
N GLY A 124 -2.17 3.50 3.55
CA GLY A 124 -2.38 3.94 2.18
C GLY A 124 -3.32 5.14 2.13
N GLU A 125 -3.03 6.11 1.26
CA GLU A 125 -3.85 7.30 1.07
C GLU A 125 -3.85 7.72 -0.40
N VAL A 126 -5.04 7.96 -0.95
CA VAL A 126 -5.19 8.42 -2.34
C VAL A 126 -4.49 9.76 -2.53
N GLY A 127 -3.65 9.86 -3.57
CA GLY A 127 -2.94 11.10 -3.90
C GLY A 127 -1.70 11.38 -3.06
N ARG A 128 -1.32 10.48 -2.13
CA ARG A 128 -0.16 10.68 -1.26
C ARG A 128 1.12 10.89 -2.06
N GLN A 129 1.91 11.83 -1.60
CA GLN A 129 3.25 12.11 -2.13
C GLN A 129 4.32 11.86 -1.06
N LEU A 130 5.57 11.67 -1.50
CA LEU A 130 6.68 11.36 -0.60
C LEU A 130 6.83 12.38 0.54
N TYR A 131 6.82 13.67 0.22
CA TYR A 131 7.08 14.73 1.20
C TYR A 131 6.07 14.75 2.35
N SER A 132 4.81 14.39 2.08
CA SER A 132 3.78 14.32 3.12
C SER A 132 3.87 13.07 4.00
N SER A 133 4.68 12.09 3.60
CA SER A 133 4.83 10.81 4.29
C SER A 133 5.94 10.81 5.35
N ILE A 134 6.81 11.82 5.37
CA ILE A 134 7.95 11.85 6.31
C ILE A 134 7.45 11.99 7.76
N SER A 135 6.48 12.87 8.01
CA SER A 135 5.88 13.02 9.34
C SER A 135 5.13 11.77 9.79
N LEU A 136 4.49 11.06 8.86
CA LEU A 136 3.76 9.81 9.11
C LEU A 136 4.67 8.73 9.70
N ILE A 137 5.94 8.64 9.26
CA ILE A 137 6.90 7.67 9.80
C ILE A 137 7.05 7.85 11.31
N GLY A 138 7.21 9.09 11.78
CA GLY A 138 7.31 9.40 13.20
C GLY A 138 6.03 9.09 13.99
N GLU A 139 4.87 9.23 13.37
CA GLU A 139 3.59 8.86 13.99
C GLU A 139 3.42 7.34 14.11
N LEU A 140 3.78 6.60 13.06
CA LEU A 140 3.74 5.14 13.07
C LEU A 140 4.71 4.57 14.10
N ASP A 141 5.90 5.16 14.23
CA ASP A 141 6.91 4.73 15.22
C ASP A 141 6.41 4.96 16.67
N LYS A 142 5.87 6.13 16.96
CA LYS A 142 5.25 6.43 18.26
C LYS A 142 4.12 5.48 18.62
N LYS A 143 3.34 5.03 17.64
CA LYS A 143 2.24 4.06 17.80
C LYS A 143 2.72 2.60 17.81
N LYS A 144 4.03 2.34 17.70
CA LYS A 144 4.64 0.98 17.56
C LYS A 144 4.11 0.20 16.33
N MET A 145 3.65 0.93 15.36
CA MET A 145 3.15 0.39 14.09
C MET A 145 4.23 0.37 12.99
N LEU A 146 5.37 1.02 13.21
CA LEU A 146 6.51 0.99 12.29
C LEU A 146 7.39 -0.23 12.58
N LYS A 147 7.35 -1.21 11.69
CA LYS A 147 8.05 -2.50 11.83
C LYS A 147 9.45 -2.43 11.22
N ASP A 148 10.28 -3.46 11.48
CA ASP A 148 11.64 -3.55 10.97
C ASP A 148 11.72 -3.77 9.45
N THR A 149 10.63 -4.24 8.84
CA THR A 149 10.46 -4.32 7.39
C THR A 149 9.42 -3.32 6.94
N VAL A 150 9.78 -2.48 5.97
CA VAL A 150 8.89 -1.45 5.41
C VAL A 150 8.74 -1.66 3.90
N LEU A 151 7.50 -1.67 3.43
CA LEU A 151 7.17 -1.64 2.01
C LEU A 151 6.69 -0.24 1.64
N VAL A 152 7.25 0.34 0.60
CA VAL A 152 6.90 1.67 0.13
C VAL A 152 6.34 1.62 -1.29
N SER A 153 5.20 2.25 -1.52
CA SER A 153 4.57 2.41 -2.83
C SER A 153 4.22 3.89 -3.02
N LEU A 154 5.24 4.70 -3.34
CA LEU A 154 5.14 6.14 -3.54
C LEU A 154 5.88 6.58 -4.81
N GLY A 155 5.38 7.65 -5.44
CA GLY A 155 5.92 8.19 -6.68
C GLY A 155 4.90 8.25 -7.82
N THR A 156 3.75 7.58 -7.67
CA THR A 156 2.64 7.63 -8.63
C THR A 156 2.09 9.05 -8.79
N ASN A 157 2.01 9.80 -7.70
CA ASN A 157 1.36 11.12 -7.65
C ASN A 157 2.33 12.30 -7.83
N GLY A 158 3.57 12.05 -8.16
CA GLY A 158 4.56 13.11 -8.42
C GLY A 158 5.99 12.65 -8.22
N PRO A 159 6.93 13.40 -8.81
CA PRO A 159 8.34 13.15 -8.61
C PRO A 159 8.80 13.62 -7.24
N PHE A 160 9.92 13.10 -6.80
CA PHE A 160 10.63 13.56 -5.62
C PHE A 160 12.13 13.71 -5.92
N THR A 161 12.81 14.49 -5.11
CA THR A 161 14.25 14.72 -5.22
C THR A 161 15.04 13.69 -4.42
N GLU A 162 16.33 13.54 -4.70
CA GLU A 162 17.24 12.74 -3.91
C GLU A 162 17.25 13.19 -2.43
N ALA A 163 17.28 14.50 -2.19
CA ALA A 163 17.24 15.03 -0.82
C ALA A 163 15.98 14.64 -0.04
N GLN A 164 14.82 14.65 -0.70
CA GLN A 164 13.56 14.19 -0.08
C GLN A 164 13.59 12.67 0.17
N PHE A 165 14.18 11.91 -0.73
CA PHE A 165 14.38 10.48 -0.56
C PHE A 165 15.31 10.18 0.62
N ASP A 166 16.45 10.88 0.71
CA ASP A 166 17.41 10.74 1.81
C ASP A 166 16.78 11.09 3.17
N GLU A 167 15.93 12.12 3.23
CA GLU A 167 15.19 12.47 4.43
C GLU A 167 14.22 11.38 4.85
N PHE A 168 13.51 10.79 3.89
CA PHE A 168 12.60 9.66 4.12
C PHE A 168 13.34 8.44 4.63
N MET A 169 14.44 8.04 4.00
CA MET A 169 15.28 6.91 4.43
C MET A 169 15.90 7.17 5.81
N LYS A 170 16.34 8.38 6.09
CA LYS A 170 16.82 8.78 7.42
C LYS A 170 15.74 8.60 8.49
N ALA A 171 14.49 8.93 8.20
CA ALA A 171 13.37 8.73 9.13
C ALA A 171 13.07 7.24 9.37
N LEU A 172 13.26 6.38 8.37
CA LEU A 172 13.14 4.93 8.50
C LEU A 172 14.30 4.28 9.26
N GLY A 173 15.47 4.93 9.29
CA GLY A 173 16.67 4.40 9.97
C GLY A 173 17.21 3.11 9.30
N ASN A 174 17.58 2.13 10.11
CA ASN A 174 18.20 0.89 9.62
C ASN A 174 17.18 -0.20 9.22
N ARG A 175 15.91 0.13 9.09
CA ARG A 175 14.87 -0.82 8.70
C ARG A 175 15.10 -1.33 7.29
N LYS A 176 14.74 -2.58 7.02
CA LYS A 176 14.77 -3.15 5.67
C LYS A 176 13.64 -2.53 4.85
N VAL A 177 13.98 -1.90 3.74
CA VAL A 177 13.03 -1.17 2.90
C VAL A 177 12.90 -1.85 1.55
N TYR A 178 11.67 -2.15 1.17
CA TYR A 178 11.30 -2.52 -0.18
C TYR A 178 10.54 -1.35 -0.81
N TRP A 179 10.94 -0.91 -1.99
CA TRP A 179 10.28 0.19 -2.69
C TRP A 179 9.80 -0.25 -4.06
N ILE A 180 8.50 -0.19 -4.30
CA ILE A 180 7.90 -0.55 -5.58
C ILE A 180 8.05 0.64 -6.52
N ASN A 181 8.72 0.46 -7.66
CA ASN A 181 8.82 1.49 -8.67
C ASN A 181 7.47 1.71 -9.37
N VAL A 182 7.34 2.82 -10.11
CA VAL A 182 6.03 3.27 -10.58
C VAL A 182 5.78 2.95 -12.05
N ARG A 183 4.54 2.55 -12.37
CA ARG A 183 4.00 2.50 -13.72
C ARG A 183 2.91 3.55 -13.87
N VAL A 184 3.28 4.66 -14.49
CA VAL A 184 2.40 5.83 -14.74
C VAL A 184 2.63 6.35 -16.16
N PRO A 185 2.31 5.58 -17.21
CA PRO A 185 2.74 5.83 -18.59
C PRO A 185 2.21 7.15 -19.16
N THR A 186 1.15 7.69 -18.58
CA THR A 186 0.57 8.98 -18.98
C THR A 186 1.25 10.18 -18.30
N ARG A 187 2.22 9.94 -17.41
CA ARG A 187 2.90 10.98 -16.62
C ARG A 187 4.36 11.10 -17.01
N ARG A 188 4.79 12.36 -17.24
CA ARG A 188 6.18 12.66 -17.64
C ARG A 188 7.24 12.38 -16.59
N TRP A 189 6.87 12.18 -15.33
CA TRP A 189 7.83 11.91 -14.25
C TRP A 189 8.14 10.43 -14.02
N GLN A 190 7.46 9.48 -14.69
CA GLN A 190 7.69 8.05 -14.51
C GLN A 190 9.18 7.68 -14.59
N ASN A 191 9.84 8.10 -15.69
CA ASN A 191 11.25 7.78 -15.89
C ASN A 191 12.15 8.47 -14.88
N GLN A 192 11.82 9.70 -14.46
CA GLN A 192 12.56 10.43 -13.45
C GLN A 192 12.50 9.69 -12.09
N VAL A 193 11.32 9.27 -11.65
CA VAL A 193 11.13 8.52 -10.40
C VAL A 193 11.87 7.19 -10.46
N ASN A 194 11.66 6.41 -11.51
CA ASN A 194 12.25 5.07 -11.61
C ASN A 194 13.77 5.12 -11.74
N SER A 195 14.32 6.12 -12.46
CA SER A 195 15.78 6.33 -12.54
C SER A 195 16.36 6.70 -11.17
N LEU A 196 15.70 7.58 -10.43
CA LEU A 196 16.14 7.92 -9.06
C LEU A 196 16.09 6.71 -8.14
N LEU A 197 15.00 5.95 -8.14
CA LEU A 197 14.88 4.72 -7.34
C LEU A 197 16.01 3.72 -7.66
N SER A 198 16.35 3.53 -8.94
CA SER A 198 17.46 2.66 -9.36
C SER A 198 18.83 3.18 -8.90
N GLN A 199 19.01 4.48 -8.73
CA GLN A 199 20.24 5.06 -8.17
C GLN A 199 20.27 4.85 -6.65
N MET A 200 19.15 5.05 -5.97
CA MET A 200 19.03 4.90 -4.53
C MET A 200 19.20 3.44 -4.08
N ASP A 201 18.71 2.49 -4.86
CA ASP A 201 18.93 1.04 -4.65
C ASP A 201 20.42 0.67 -4.54
N LYS A 202 21.27 1.37 -5.30
CA LYS A 202 22.73 1.19 -5.25
C LYS A 202 23.41 1.97 -4.12
N LYS A 203 22.74 3.01 -3.60
CA LYS A 203 23.27 3.90 -2.55
C LYS A 203 23.01 3.37 -1.15
N TYR A 204 21.88 2.66 -0.96
CA TYR A 204 21.40 2.21 0.34
C TYR A 204 21.41 0.69 0.46
N ASP A 205 22.24 0.12 1.32
CA ASP A 205 22.34 -1.34 1.52
C ASP A 205 21.04 -1.96 2.11
N ASN A 206 20.23 -1.15 2.78
CA ASN A 206 18.98 -1.58 3.37
C ASN A 206 17.75 -1.34 2.47
N LEU A 207 17.95 -0.90 1.23
CA LEU A 207 16.90 -0.71 0.23
C LEU A 207 16.94 -1.82 -0.81
N THR A 208 15.76 -2.25 -1.26
CA THR A 208 15.58 -3.12 -2.43
C THR A 208 14.43 -2.57 -3.26
N VAL A 209 14.70 -2.22 -4.51
CA VAL A 209 13.66 -1.76 -5.44
C VAL A 209 12.98 -2.95 -6.11
N ILE A 210 11.67 -3.02 -5.98
CA ILE A 210 10.80 -4.01 -6.65
C ILE A 210 10.39 -3.42 -8.01
N ASP A 211 10.86 -4.02 -9.09
CA ASP A 211 10.69 -3.52 -10.46
C ASP A 211 9.33 -3.91 -11.06
N TRP A 212 8.27 -3.35 -10.49
CA TRP A 212 6.91 -3.51 -11.00
C TRP A 212 6.75 -2.92 -12.40
N PHE A 213 7.44 -1.82 -12.70
CA PHE A 213 7.39 -1.18 -14.01
C PHE A 213 7.75 -2.15 -15.13
N ASN A 214 8.91 -2.79 -15.06
CA ASN A 214 9.33 -3.72 -16.12
C ASN A 214 8.50 -5.01 -16.11
N TYR A 215 8.13 -5.52 -14.94
CA TYR A 215 7.31 -6.72 -14.83
C TYR A 215 5.92 -6.54 -15.48
N SER A 216 5.30 -5.38 -15.32
CA SER A 216 3.95 -5.10 -15.82
C SER A 216 3.91 -4.39 -17.18
N ASN A 217 5.07 -4.01 -17.74
CA ASN A 217 5.15 -3.12 -18.90
C ASN A 217 4.46 -3.65 -20.17
N ALA A 218 4.46 -4.97 -20.38
CA ALA A 218 3.82 -5.59 -21.55
C ALA A 218 2.33 -5.92 -21.35
N HIS A 219 1.75 -5.59 -20.19
CA HIS A 219 0.44 -6.03 -19.73
C HIS A 219 -0.52 -4.87 -19.49
N ASP A 220 -0.91 -4.16 -20.57
CA ASP A 220 -1.93 -3.10 -20.45
C ASP A 220 -3.29 -3.65 -19.96
N ASP A 221 -3.57 -4.93 -20.22
CA ASP A 221 -4.75 -5.68 -19.77
C ASP A 221 -4.86 -5.88 -18.24
N TRP A 222 -3.77 -5.67 -17.53
CA TRP A 222 -3.74 -5.73 -16.05
C TRP A 222 -4.19 -4.44 -15.38
N PHE A 223 -4.53 -3.40 -16.13
CA PHE A 223 -4.82 -2.08 -15.60
C PHE A 223 -6.22 -1.62 -15.97
N TYR A 224 -6.77 -0.73 -15.17
CA TYR A 224 -7.93 0.05 -15.56
C TYR A 224 -7.58 1.02 -16.70
N ASP A 225 -8.59 1.71 -17.26
CA ASP A 225 -8.42 2.64 -18.39
C ASP A 225 -7.40 3.75 -18.13
N ASP A 226 -7.13 4.08 -16.87
CA ASP A 226 -6.13 5.06 -16.48
C ASP A 226 -4.68 4.57 -16.68
N ARG A 227 -4.49 3.25 -16.90
CA ARG A 227 -3.22 2.55 -17.11
C ARG A 227 -2.24 2.66 -15.95
N VAL A 228 -2.75 2.99 -14.77
CA VAL A 228 -1.99 3.18 -13.51
C VAL A 228 -2.42 2.18 -12.45
N HIS A 229 -3.73 2.11 -12.20
CA HIS A 229 -4.29 1.26 -11.17
C HIS A 229 -4.51 -0.16 -11.69
N PRO A 230 -3.95 -1.18 -11.04
CA PRO A 230 -4.20 -2.57 -11.38
C PRO A 230 -5.70 -2.90 -11.26
N ASN A 231 -6.26 -3.54 -12.29
CA ASN A 231 -7.58 -4.16 -12.20
C ASN A 231 -7.51 -5.47 -11.39
N VAL A 232 -8.58 -6.25 -11.34
CA VAL A 232 -8.62 -7.48 -10.53
C VAL A 232 -7.48 -8.43 -10.89
N ALA A 233 -7.27 -8.71 -12.18
CA ALA A 233 -6.21 -9.59 -12.65
C ALA A 233 -4.82 -9.00 -12.39
N GLY A 234 -4.64 -7.71 -12.65
CA GLY A 234 -3.39 -7.00 -12.36
C GLY A 234 -3.09 -6.91 -10.88
N GLY A 235 -4.10 -6.79 -10.03
CA GLY A 235 -3.96 -6.79 -8.57
C GLY A 235 -3.43 -8.11 -8.03
N GLU A 236 -3.87 -9.24 -8.59
CA GLU A 236 -3.33 -10.57 -8.28
C GLU A 236 -1.86 -10.67 -8.66
N GLN A 237 -1.48 -10.24 -9.86
CA GLN A 237 -0.08 -10.23 -10.32
C GLN A 237 0.79 -9.29 -9.48
N TYR A 238 0.29 -8.11 -9.16
CA TYR A 238 0.96 -7.13 -8.30
C TYR A 238 1.27 -7.71 -6.92
N THR A 239 0.27 -8.31 -6.30
CA THR A 239 0.38 -8.92 -4.97
C THR A 239 1.38 -10.08 -4.97
N HIS A 240 1.28 -10.99 -5.95
CA HIS A 240 2.16 -12.14 -6.08
C HIS A 240 3.61 -11.72 -6.32
N PHE A 241 3.84 -10.81 -7.26
CA PHE A 241 5.18 -10.32 -7.59
C PHE A 241 5.86 -9.65 -6.39
N ILE A 242 5.14 -8.82 -5.65
CA ILE A 242 5.67 -8.18 -4.43
C ILE A 242 5.99 -9.24 -3.38
N ALA A 243 5.10 -10.21 -3.16
CA ALA A 243 5.32 -11.26 -2.17
C ALA A 243 6.55 -12.10 -2.52
N GLU A 244 6.72 -12.48 -3.80
CA GLU A 244 7.91 -13.19 -4.26
C GLU A 244 9.19 -12.41 -3.92
N LYS A 245 9.22 -11.09 -4.20
CA LYS A 245 10.41 -10.26 -3.95
C LYS A 245 10.73 -10.06 -2.46
N ILE A 246 9.72 -10.01 -1.62
CA ILE A 246 9.90 -9.88 -0.16
C ILE A 246 10.36 -11.21 0.46
N LEU A 247 9.96 -12.34 -0.12
CA LEU A 247 10.21 -13.68 0.43
C LEU A 247 11.49 -14.36 -0.11
N GLN A 248 12.13 -13.77 -1.11
CA GLN A 248 13.47 -14.14 -1.54
C GLN A 248 14.47 -13.80 -0.43
#